data_f206343a61ac0a51c0f21f3f1b380ffe
#
_entry.id   f206343a61ac0a51c0f21f3f1b380ffe
#
_cell.length_a   1.000
_cell.length_b   1.000
_cell.length_c   1.000
_cell.angle_alpha   90.00
_cell.angle_beta   90.00
_cell.angle_gamma   90.00
#
_symmetry.space_group_name_H-M   'P 1'
#
loop_
_entity.id
_entity.type
_entity.pdbx_description
1 polymer ?
#
loop_
_entity_poly.entity_id
_entity_poly.type
_entity_poly.pdbx_seq_one_letter_code
_entity_poly.pdbx_strand_id
1 'polypeptide(L)'
;MQRSQNFVFCFFPVLMSLVMIMALGSGCGSNSMEYCLETGECELGVDVVKVSGEIPIDPNDPFWTDSNRIQAKSIELGPQMITNPRWPNPSTKSVKILGVQNGSDIALLLEWDDYTLENKIEVSAIHTDQAAIMFPLHPGKEVPSITMGSESEIVNIWQWRAVLETSLNAKPRSIDRNSRISVPSNIRRSPVEDLTAAGFSTLTTQEEQDVLGHGRWQDKTWRVVFKRTLVNSDNADIQFRYPIVMAIAVWNGGNRERNGQKGISNWILLRL
;
A
#
# COMPACT_ATOMS: atom_id res chain seq x y z
N MET A 1 28.96 -88.98 -26.91
CA MET A 1 29.68 -88.03 -26.09
C MET A 1 29.18 -86.63 -26.45
N GLN A 2 28.27 -86.13 -25.76
CA GLN A 2 27.58 -84.87 -26.04
C GLN A 2 27.92 -83.86 -24.93
N ARG A 3 28.60 -82.77 -25.33
CA ARG A 3 28.91 -81.68 -24.43
C ARG A 3 27.78 -80.62 -24.52
N SER A 4 27.10 -80.51 -23.47
CA SER A 4 26.09 -79.44 -23.22
C SER A 4 26.83 -78.12 -22.96
N GLN A 5 26.50 -77.07 -23.74
CA GLN A 5 26.89 -75.67 -23.41
C GLN A 5 25.72 -75.00 -22.71
N ASN A 6 25.93 -74.59 -21.45
CA ASN A 6 25.00 -73.76 -20.70
C ASN A 6 25.23 -72.29 -21.06
N PHE A 7 24.23 -71.65 -21.65
CA PHE A 7 24.15 -70.20 -21.79
C PHE A 7 23.51 -69.60 -20.52
N VAL A 8 24.29 -68.82 -19.82
CA VAL A 8 23.81 -68.01 -18.70
C VAL A 8 23.31 -66.68 -19.25
N PHE A 9 21.98 -66.45 -19.19
CA PHE A 9 21.38 -65.15 -19.45
C PHE A 9 21.45 -64.30 -18.17
N CYS A 10 22.26 -63.21 -18.19
CA CYS A 10 22.23 -62.19 -17.21
C CYS A 10 21.04 -61.24 -17.48
N PHE A 11 20.01 -61.33 -16.68
CA PHE A 11 18.94 -60.33 -16.60
C PHE A 11 19.41 -59.14 -15.75
N PHE A 12 19.65 -57.99 -16.38
CA PHE A 12 19.74 -56.72 -15.66
C PHE A 12 18.31 -56.21 -15.40
N PRO A 13 17.91 -55.94 -14.16
CA PRO A 13 16.70 -55.21 -13.90
C PRO A 13 16.98 -53.71 -14.12
N VAL A 14 16.33 -53.12 -15.11
CA VAL A 14 16.25 -51.68 -15.26
C VAL A 14 15.36 -51.15 -14.13
N LEU A 15 15.98 -50.55 -13.13
CA LEU A 15 15.30 -49.86 -12.04
C LEU A 15 14.79 -48.53 -12.60
N MET A 16 13.54 -48.50 -13.00
CA MET A 16 12.83 -47.29 -13.41
C MET A 16 12.48 -46.51 -12.13
N SER A 17 13.36 -45.57 -11.75
CA SER A 17 13.09 -44.62 -10.66
C SER A 17 11.95 -43.69 -11.08
N LEU A 18 10.76 -43.99 -10.61
CA LEU A 18 9.61 -43.10 -10.68
C LEU A 18 9.86 -41.94 -9.71
N VAL A 19 10.39 -40.83 -10.21
CA VAL A 19 10.46 -39.59 -9.44
C VAL A 19 9.03 -39.09 -9.32
N MET A 20 8.40 -39.40 -8.19
CA MET A 20 7.11 -38.85 -7.80
C MET A 20 7.36 -37.39 -7.38
N ILE A 21 7.15 -36.46 -8.31
CA ILE A 21 7.08 -35.04 -8.00
C ILE A 21 5.81 -34.87 -7.14
N MET A 22 5.96 -34.91 -5.83
CA MET A 22 4.95 -34.38 -4.94
C MET A 22 4.92 -32.86 -5.17
N ALA A 23 3.93 -32.38 -5.93
CA ALA A 23 3.54 -31.01 -5.91
C ALA A 23 2.99 -30.72 -4.50
N LEU A 24 3.87 -30.34 -3.59
CA LEU A 24 3.48 -29.71 -2.34
C LEU A 24 2.78 -28.42 -2.73
N GLY A 25 1.46 -28.41 -2.63
CA GLY A 25 0.66 -27.19 -2.67
C GLY A 25 1.12 -26.28 -1.54
N SER A 26 2.12 -25.47 -1.82
CA SER A 26 2.62 -24.46 -0.90
C SER A 26 1.51 -23.42 -0.74
N GLY A 27 0.97 -23.33 0.47
CA GLY A 27 0.19 -22.19 0.87
C GLY A 27 1.00 -20.93 0.55
N CYS A 28 0.45 -20.05 -0.28
CA CYS A 28 1.00 -18.75 -0.58
C CYS A 28 0.93 -17.92 0.71
N GLY A 29 1.99 -17.90 1.48
CA GLY A 29 2.12 -17.26 2.77
C GLY A 29 3.44 -16.49 2.88
N SER A 30 3.87 -16.24 4.08
CA SER A 30 5.03 -15.44 4.46
C SER A 30 6.34 -15.77 3.72
N ASN A 31 6.58 -17.02 3.39
CA ASN A 31 7.85 -17.47 2.77
C ASN A 31 8.10 -16.87 1.37
N SER A 32 7.07 -16.56 0.60
CA SER A 32 7.25 -15.97 -0.73
C SER A 32 7.67 -14.50 -0.64
N MET A 33 7.18 -13.76 0.35
CA MET A 33 7.52 -12.35 0.54
C MET A 33 8.92 -12.19 1.16
N GLU A 34 9.33 -13.07 2.07
CA GLU A 34 10.68 -13.12 2.61
C GLU A 34 11.71 -13.33 1.49
N TYR A 35 11.46 -14.29 0.60
CA TYR A 35 12.27 -14.50 -0.60
C TYR A 35 12.36 -13.24 -1.45
N CYS A 36 11.26 -12.55 -1.66
CA CYS A 36 11.19 -11.32 -2.41
C CYS A 36 12.01 -10.17 -1.81
N LEU A 37 12.01 -10.02 -0.49
CA LEU A 37 12.79 -9.01 0.21
C LEU A 37 14.29 -9.29 0.12
N GLU A 38 14.68 -10.57 0.12
CA GLU A 38 16.10 -10.96 0.05
C GLU A 38 16.66 -10.87 -1.37
N THR A 39 15.88 -11.24 -2.38
CA THR A 39 16.37 -11.33 -3.77
C THR A 39 15.98 -10.14 -4.65
N GLY A 40 14.95 -9.39 -4.26
CA GLY A 40 14.33 -8.35 -5.09
C GLY A 40 13.50 -8.91 -6.26
N GLU A 41 13.42 -10.24 -6.39
CA GLU A 41 12.72 -10.93 -7.48
C GLU A 41 11.30 -11.29 -7.05
N CYS A 42 10.35 -10.42 -7.34
CA CYS A 42 8.92 -10.66 -7.14
C CYS A 42 8.11 -10.33 -8.38
N GLU A 43 7.17 -11.18 -8.69
CA GLU A 43 6.16 -10.90 -9.73
C GLU A 43 5.29 -9.69 -9.38
N LEU A 44 4.97 -9.51 -8.10
CA LEU A 44 4.14 -8.44 -7.60
C LEU A 44 4.99 -7.33 -6.95
N GLY A 45 5.55 -6.46 -7.77
CA GLY A 45 6.37 -5.34 -7.32
C GLY A 45 6.05 -4.07 -8.09
N VAL A 46 6.35 -2.94 -7.46
CA VAL A 46 6.27 -1.58 -8.03
C VAL A 46 7.67 -1.02 -8.09
N ASP A 47 8.12 -0.66 -9.27
CA ASP A 47 9.42 -0.01 -9.47
C ASP A 47 9.26 1.50 -9.30
N VAL A 48 10.09 2.08 -8.43
CA VAL A 48 10.17 3.52 -8.24
C VAL A 48 11.13 4.11 -9.24
N VAL A 49 10.61 4.93 -10.16
CA VAL A 49 11.42 5.52 -11.23
C VAL A 49 12.20 6.71 -10.69
N LYS A 50 13.51 6.73 -10.96
CA LYS A 50 14.35 7.88 -10.63
C LYS A 50 14.12 9.00 -11.64
N VAL A 51 13.76 10.17 -11.12
CA VAL A 51 13.50 11.39 -11.90
C VAL A 51 14.45 12.52 -11.47
N SER A 52 14.56 13.57 -12.28
CA SER A 52 15.29 14.78 -11.93
C SER A 52 14.33 15.93 -11.68
N GLY A 53 14.72 16.83 -10.77
CA GLY A 53 13.95 18.02 -10.44
C GLY A 53 12.89 17.80 -9.36
N GLU A 54 12.01 18.77 -9.21
CA GLU A 54 10.93 18.71 -8.23
C GLU A 54 9.83 17.77 -8.69
N ILE A 55 9.28 16.98 -7.75
CA ILE A 55 8.16 16.09 -7.99
C ILE A 55 6.88 16.84 -7.62
N PRO A 56 5.95 17.06 -8.58
CA PRO A 56 4.72 17.80 -8.31
C PRO A 56 3.76 16.97 -7.44
N ILE A 57 3.02 17.65 -6.56
CA ILE A 57 1.97 17.03 -5.76
C ILE A 57 0.58 17.09 -6.43
N ASP A 58 0.38 17.93 -7.45
CA ASP A 58 -0.89 17.93 -8.19
C ASP A 58 -0.96 16.68 -9.08
N PRO A 59 -1.92 15.77 -8.84
CA PRO A 59 -2.03 14.54 -9.62
C PRO A 59 -2.43 14.80 -11.09
N ASN A 60 -2.88 15.99 -11.43
CA ASN A 60 -3.19 16.38 -12.81
C ASN A 60 -2.01 17.05 -13.54
N ASP A 61 -0.87 17.21 -12.87
CA ASP A 61 0.32 17.70 -13.54
C ASP A 61 0.74 16.77 -14.69
N PRO A 62 1.09 17.31 -15.87
CA PRO A 62 1.56 16.52 -17.01
C PRO A 62 2.73 15.59 -16.71
N PHE A 63 3.49 15.86 -15.66
CA PHE A 63 4.54 14.98 -15.15
C PHE A 63 4.06 13.55 -14.95
N TRP A 64 2.85 13.36 -14.41
CA TRP A 64 2.28 12.06 -14.08
C TRP A 64 1.71 11.29 -15.27
N THR A 65 1.63 11.94 -16.44
CA THR A 65 1.09 11.33 -17.68
C THR A 65 2.18 11.00 -18.71
N ASP A 66 3.45 11.29 -18.40
CA ASP A 66 4.58 10.95 -19.28
C ASP A 66 4.84 9.43 -19.27
N SER A 67 4.10 8.74 -20.12
CA SER A 67 4.17 7.27 -20.27
C SER A 67 5.54 6.74 -20.73
N ASN A 68 6.41 7.60 -21.24
CA ASN A 68 7.77 7.22 -21.61
C ASN A 68 8.68 7.03 -20.39
N ARG A 69 8.27 7.57 -19.24
CA ARG A 69 9.08 7.57 -18.02
C ARG A 69 8.45 6.74 -16.91
N ILE A 70 7.13 6.75 -16.78
CA ILE A 70 6.43 6.20 -15.62
C ILE A 70 5.35 5.24 -16.10
N GLN A 71 5.42 3.99 -15.65
CA GLN A 71 4.39 2.99 -15.93
C GLN A 71 3.60 2.66 -14.69
N ALA A 72 2.28 2.78 -14.77
CA ALA A 72 1.39 2.40 -13.70
C ALA A 72 1.33 0.86 -13.56
N LYS A 73 1.43 0.38 -12.33
CA LYS A 73 1.16 -1.01 -11.97
C LYS A 73 -0.24 -1.12 -11.41
N SER A 74 -1.03 -2.05 -11.92
CA SER A 74 -2.35 -2.36 -11.35
C SER A 74 -2.19 -3.33 -10.18
N ILE A 75 -2.79 -3.00 -9.05
CA ILE A 75 -2.80 -3.78 -7.83
C ILE A 75 -4.24 -4.17 -7.52
N GLU A 76 -4.49 -5.45 -7.32
CA GLU A 76 -5.80 -5.94 -6.91
C GLU A 76 -6.08 -5.64 -5.44
N LEU A 77 -7.31 -5.22 -5.15
CA LEU A 77 -7.84 -5.02 -3.82
C LEU A 77 -8.86 -6.10 -3.50
N GLY A 78 -8.54 -6.87 -2.48
CA GLY A 78 -9.40 -7.95 -1.99
C GLY A 78 -10.33 -7.53 -0.86
N PRO A 79 -11.20 -8.45 -0.44
CA PRO A 79 -12.09 -8.26 0.70
C PRO A 79 -11.32 -8.22 2.02
N GLN A 80 -11.78 -7.40 2.96
CA GLN A 80 -11.31 -7.46 4.34
C GLN A 80 -12.13 -8.50 5.11
N MET A 81 -11.53 -9.65 5.44
CA MET A 81 -12.19 -10.79 6.09
C MET A 81 -11.65 -11.12 7.48
N ILE A 82 -10.64 -10.37 7.95
CA ILE A 82 -9.90 -10.68 9.18
C ILE A 82 -10.55 -10.00 10.39
N THR A 83 -10.82 -8.70 10.29
CA THR A 83 -11.39 -7.91 11.41
C THR A 83 -12.90 -7.75 11.31
N ASN A 84 -13.58 -7.57 12.42
CA ASN A 84 -15.03 -7.31 12.44
C ASN A 84 -15.33 -5.80 12.44
N PRO A 85 -16.35 -5.35 11.68
CA PRO A 85 -17.15 -6.14 10.76
C PRO A 85 -16.35 -6.55 9.52
N ARG A 86 -16.55 -7.77 9.01
CA ARG A 86 -15.96 -8.24 7.76
C ARG A 86 -16.54 -7.47 6.58
N TRP A 87 -15.72 -7.30 5.54
CA TRP A 87 -16.14 -6.60 4.32
C TRP A 87 -15.84 -7.43 3.07
N PRO A 88 -16.75 -8.36 2.71
CA PRO A 88 -16.50 -9.31 1.62
C PRO A 88 -16.57 -8.69 0.22
N ASN A 89 -17.24 -7.55 0.07
CA ASN A 89 -17.48 -6.93 -1.23
C ASN A 89 -17.08 -5.45 -1.24
N PRO A 90 -15.78 -5.13 -1.19
CA PRO A 90 -15.35 -3.75 -1.39
C PRO A 90 -15.74 -3.26 -2.78
N SER A 91 -16.09 -1.98 -2.93
CA SER A 91 -16.48 -1.42 -4.23
C SER A 91 -15.29 -1.28 -5.16
N THR A 92 -14.16 -0.81 -4.66
CA THR A 92 -12.92 -0.68 -5.42
C THR A 92 -12.21 -2.02 -5.48
N LYS A 93 -12.01 -2.56 -6.69
CA LYS A 93 -11.40 -3.88 -6.93
C LYS A 93 -9.93 -3.82 -7.28
N SER A 94 -9.47 -2.67 -7.76
CA SER A 94 -8.08 -2.46 -8.12
C SER A 94 -7.70 -1.00 -7.98
N VAL A 95 -6.42 -0.75 -7.80
CA VAL A 95 -5.82 0.57 -7.80
C VAL A 95 -4.58 0.55 -8.66
N LYS A 96 -4.39 1.57 -9.49
CA LYS A 96 -3.12 1.76 -10.19
C LYS A 96 -2.19 2.56 -9.30
N ILE A 97 -0.92 2.20 -9.30
CA ILE A 97 0.12 2.90 -8.56
C ILE A 97 1.29 3.24 -9.48
N LEU A 98 1.83 4.44 -9.30
CA LEU A 98 3.08 4.89 -9.88
C LEU A 98 3.99 5.38 -8.75
N GLY A 99 5.27 5.02 -8.81
CA GLY A 99 6.27 5.46 -7.84
C GLY A 99 7.39 6.23 -8.54
N VAL A 100 7.79 7.38 -7.98
CA VAL A 100 8.93 8.16 -8.44
C VAL A 100 9.77 8.65 -7.27
N GLN A 101 11.07 8.86 -7.49
CA GLN A 101 11.98 9.47 -6.51
C GLN A 101 13.02 10.34 -7.22
N ASN A 102 13.50 11.40 -6.55
CA ASN A 102 14.49 12.33 -7.12
C ASN A 102 15.82 12.37 -6.33
N GLY A 103 16.02 11.41 -5.43
CA GLY A 103 17.19 11.34 -4.55
C GLY A 103 17.00 12.05 -3.21
N SER A 104 15.99 12.92 -3.08
CA SER A 104 15.61 13.58 -1.83
C SER A 104 14.21 13.15 -1.39
N ASP A 105 13.28 13.13 -2.32
CA ASP A 105 11.86 12.84 -2.10
C ASP A 105 11.44 11.57 -2.82
N ILE A 106 10.44 10.90 -2.27
CA ILE A 106 9.64 9.86 -2.92
C ILE A 106 8.20 10.35 -3.05
N ALA A 107 7.56 10.04 -4.17
CA ALA A 107 6.14 10.24 -4.34
C ALA A 107 5.48 9.01 -4.96
N LEU A 108 4.28 8.71 -4.45
CA LEU A 108 3.43 7.61 -4.89
C LEU A 108 2.09 8.19 -5.34
N LEU A 109 1.72 7.97 -6.61
CA LEU A 109 0.40 8.32 -7.13
C LEU A 109 -0.46 7.07 -7.14
N LEU A 110 -1.62 7.14 -6.48
CA LEU A 110 -2.69 6.15 -6.58
C LEU A 110 -3.79 6.64 -7.50
N GLU A 111 -4.34 5.75 -8.34
CA GLU A 111 -5.47 6.04 -9.24
C GLU A 111 -6.48 4.90 -9.18
N TRP A 112 -7.77 5.19 -8.90
CA TRP A 112 -8.84 4.20 -8.88
C TRP A 112 -10.17 4.78 -9.35
N ASP A 113 -11.01 3.91 -9.90
CA ASP A 113 -12.35 4.29 -10.32
C ASP A 113 -13.28 4.44 -9.11
N ASP A 114 -13.99 5.57 -9.07
CA ASP A 114 -15.02 5.87 -8.09
C ASP A 114 -16.14 6.68 -8.75
N TYR A 115 -17.32 6.08 -8.84
CA TYR A 115 -18.45 6.66 -9.55
C TYR A 115 -19.13 7.80 -8.80
N THR A 116 -18.81 7.98 -7.52
CA THR A 116 -19.38 8.98 -6.62
C THR A 116 -18.27 9.82 -6.00
N LEU A 117 -18.60 10.98 -5.50
CA LEU A 117 -17.66 11.90 -4.87
C LEU A 117 -18.11 12.20 -3.45
N GLU A 118 -17.52 11.52 -2.49
CA GLU A 118 -17.78 11.72 -1.06
C GLU A 118 -16.64 12.50 -0.39
N ASN A 119 -16.61 13.81 -0.62
CA ASN A 119 -15.59 14.72 -0.06
C ASN A 119 -16.12 15.64 1.04
N LYS A 120 -17.34 15.38 1.55
CA LYS A 120 -17.98 16.13 2.64
C LYS A 120 -18.66 15.17 3.61
N ILE A 121 -18.66 15.53 4.88
CA ILE A 121 -19.44 14.85 5.91
C ILE A 121 -20.53 15.80 6.36
N GLU A 122 -21.71 15.68 5.78
CA GLU A 122 -22.87 16.51 6.09
C GLU A 122 -23.77 15.88 7.16
N VAL A 123 -23.79 14.55 7.20
CA VAL A 123 -24.53 13.76 8.20
C VAL A 123 -23.71 12.55 8.65
N SER A 124 -23.96 12.03 9.82
CA SER A 124 -23.19 10.93 10.43
C SER A 124 -23.22 9.61 9.66
N ALA A 125 -24.17 9.45 8.73
CA ALA A 125 -24.28 8.25 7.88
C ALA A 125 -23.44 8.33 6.60
N ILE A 126 -22.87 9.49 6.27
CA ILE A 126 -22.03 9.69 5.10
C ILE A 126 -20.58 9.54 5.52
N HIS A 127 -19.84 8.74 4.78
CA HIS A 127 -18.40 8.53 4.96
C HIS A 127 -17.67 9.16 3.78
N THR A 128 -16.44 9.58 4.01
CA THR A 128 -15.61 10.20 2.96
C THR A 128 -14.81 9.15 2.22
N ASP A 129 -14.51 9.41 0.94
CA ASP A 129 -13.54 8.62 0.19
C ASP A 129 -12.16 8.76 0.82
N GLN A 130 -11.41 7.65 0.86
CA GLN A 130 -10.09 7.61 1.49
C GLN A 130 -9.17 6.63 0.76
N ALA A 131 -7.88 6.88 0.86
CA ALA A 131 -6.85 5.95 0.49
C ALA A 131 -5.73 5.97 1.54
N ALA A 132 -5.06 4.83 1.74
CA ALA A 132 -3.91 4.75 2.61
C ALA A 132 -2.84 3.83 2.04
N ILE A 133 -1.60 4.14 2.37
CA ILE A 133 -0.44 3.29 2.12
C ILE A 133 0.18 2.97 3.47
N MET A 134 0.42 1.69 3.71
CA MET A 134 0.99 1.18 4.96
C MET A 134 2.35 0.56 4.68
N PHE A 135 3.32 0.85 5.54
CA PHE A 135 4.69 0.36 5.49
C PHE A 135 5.09 -0.25 6.82
N PRO A 136 5.94 -1.29 6.86
CA PRO A 136 6.65 -1.67 8.09
C PRO A 136 7.48 -0.49 8.57
N LEU A 137 7.38 -0.11 9.84
CA LEU A 137 8.22 0.96 10.40
C LEU A 137 9.70 0.55 10.43
N HIS A 138 9.94 -0.70 10.76
CA HIS A 138 11.27 -1.31 10.78
C HIS A 138 11.31 -2.49 9.81
N PRO A 139 11.69 -2.27 8.53
CA PRO A 139 11.78 -3.36 7.56
C PRO A 139 12.75 -4.44 8.07
N GLY A 140 12.26 -5.66 8.18
CA GLY A 140 13.00 -6.83 8.65
C GLY A 140 12.74 -8.03 7.76
N LYS A 141 13.14 -9.22 8.22
CA LYS A 141 12.91 -10.46 7.50
C LYS A 141 11.44 -10.86 7.48
N GLU A 142 10.72 -10.57 8.56
CA GLU A 142 9.30 -10.88 8.68
C GLU A 142 8.46 -9.70 8.24
N VAL A 143 7.35 -10.00 7.62
CA VAL A 143 6.38 -9.01 7.16
C VAL A 143 5.35 -8.81 8.26
N PRO A 144 5.06 -7.57 8.69
CA PRO A 144 4.06 -7.31 9.72
C PRO A 144 2.68 -7.85 9.37
N SER A 145 1.86 -8.03 10.40
CA SER A 145 0.45 -8.38 10.18
C SER A 145 -0.22 -7.35 9.28
N ILE A 146 -0.92 -7.81 8.23
CA ILE A 146 -1.69 -6.95 7.31
C ILE A 146 -2.82 -6.19 8.04
N THR A 147 -3.14 -6.57 9.26
CA THR A 147 -4.11 -5.88 10.13
C THR A 147 -3.49 -4.73 10.92
N MET A 148 -2.62 -3.97 10.28
CA MET A 148 -1.92 -2.80 10.86
C MET A 148 -0.85 -3.16 11.88
N GLY A 149 -0.06 -4.21 11.58
CA GLY A 149 1.06 -4.61 12.43
C GLY A 149 0.67 -5.35 13.70
N SER A 150 1.58 -5.36 14.65
CA SER A 150 1.46 -5.92 15.99
C SER A 150 2.31 -5.09 16.97
N GLU A 151 2.28 -5.42 18.27
CA GLU A 151 3.12 -4.74 19.28
C GLU A 151 4.62 -4.84 18.99
N SER A 152 5.06 -5.92 18.36
CA SER A 152 6.47 -6.12 17.95
C SER A 152 6.79 -5.62 16.55
N GLU A 153 5.78 -5.33 15.73
CA GLU A 153 5.91 -5.02 14.31
C GLU A 153 5.04 -3.82 13.96
N ILE A 154 5.47 -2.65 14.42
CA ILE A 154 4.78 -1.38 14.22
C ILE A 154 4.80 -1.01 12.73
N VAL A 155 3.73 -0.39 12.26
CA VAL A 155 3.61 0.12 10.90
C VAL A 155 3.43 1.63 10.87
N ASN A 156 3.98 2.28 9.83
CA ASN A 156 3.72 3.66 9.47
C ASN A 156 2.64 3.69 8.38
N ILE A 157 1.66 4.58 8.49
CA ILE A 157 0.50 4.65 7.58
C ILE A 157 0.29 6.08 7.13
N TRP A 158 0.30 6.30 5.82
CA TRP A 158 -0.07 7.54 5.19
C TRP A 158 -1.53 7.46 4.75
N GLN A 159 -2.42 8.19 5.42
CA GLN A 159 -3.86 8.15 5.14
C GLN A 159 -4.36 9.48 4.58
N TRP A 160 -4.74 9.46 3.32
CA TRP A 160 -5.44 10.57 2.68
C TRP A 160 -6.96 10.44 2.86
N ARG A 161 -7.65 11.58 3.06
CA ARG A 161 -9.12 11.66 3.17
C ARG A 161 -9.66 12.81 2.33
N ALA A 162 -10.65 12.55 1.48
CA ALA A 162 -11.25 13.54 0.59
C ALA A 162 -11.88 14.73 1.34
N VAL A 163 -12.44 14.50 2.53
CA VAL A 163 -12.97 15.59 3.37
C VAL A 163 -11.90 16.60 3.80
N LEU A 164 -10.65 16.17 3.93
CA LEU A 164 -9.55 17.06 4.30
C LEU A 164 -9.12 17.95 3.13
N GLU A 165 -9.21 17.49 1.88
CA GLU A 165 -9.02 18.33 0.69
C GLU A 165 -9.98 19.53 0.72
N THR A 166 -11.25 19.27 0.99
CA THR A 166 -12.28 20.32 1.03
C THR A 166 -12.04 21.28 2.18
N SER A 167 -11.63 20.79 3.35
CA SER A 167 -11.41 21.63 4.53
C SER A 167 -10.17 22.52 4.40
N LEU A 168 -9.11 22.05 3.74
CA LEU A 168 -7.90 22.83 3.49
C LEU A 168 -8.12 23.93 2.42
N ASN A 169 -8.97 23.64 1.44
CA ASN A 169 -9.36 24.59 0.40
C ASN A 169 -10.45 25.58 0.86
N ALA A 170 -11.11 25.30 1.97
CA ALA A 170 -12.06 26.25 2.55
C ALA A 170 -11.31 27.46 3.11
N LYS A 171 -11.72 28.69 2.70
CA LYS A 171 -11.18 29.92 3.29
C LYS A 171 -11.30 29.83 4.82
N PRO A 172 -10.25 30.20 5.59
CA PRO A 172 -10.33 30.22 7.03
C PRO A 172 -11.57 31.02 7.42
N ARG A 173 -12.53 30.41 8.13
CA ARG A 173 -13.58 31.19 8.79
C ARG A 173 -12.86 32.20 9.65
N SER A 174 -13.18 33.48 9.47
CA SER A 174 -12.69 34.53 10.36
C SER A 174 -12.95 34.06 11.81
N ILE A 175 -11.85 33.71 12.49
CA ILE A 175 -11.94 33.30 13.89
C ILE A 175 -12.37 34.55 14.66
N ASP A 176 -13.58 34.53 15.22
CA ASP A 176 -13.97 35.53 16.18
C ASP A 176 -12.94 35.51 17.33
N ARG A 177 -12.17 36.58 17.44
CA ARG A 177 -11.10 36.71 18.45
C ARG A 177 -11.58 36.64 19.88
N ASN A 178 -12.88 36.59 20.08
CA ASN A 178 -13.51 36.44 21.39
C ASN A 178 -13.86 35.01 21.80
N SER A 179 -13.68 34.03 20.89
CA SER A 179 -13.84 32.63 21.27
C SER A 179 -12.59 32.15 22.01
N ARG A 180 -12.72 31.82 23.29
CA ARG A 180 -11.66 31.20 24.13
C ARG A 180 -11.40 29.73 23.78
N ILE A 181 -11.66 29.32 22.55
CA ILE A 181 -11.35 27.99 22.08
C ILE A 181 -9.90 28.06 21.56
N SER A 182 -8.99 27.44 22.29
CA SER A 182 -7.65 27.18 21.83
C SER A 182 -7.76 26.36 20.56
N VAL A 183 -7.53 26.97 19.40
CA VAL A 183 -7.34 26.24 18.17
C VAL A 183 -6.00 25.52 18.34
N PRO A 184 -5.93 24.18 18.22
CA PRO A 184 -4.65 23.51 18.25
C PRO A 184 -3.73 24.14 17.21
N SER A 185 -2.49 24.38 17.56
CA SER A 185 -1.48 25.04 16.71
C SER A 185 -1.10 24.22 15.47
N ASN A 186 -1.62 23.03 15.31
CA ASN A 186 -1.41 22.16 14.16
C ASN A 186 -2.45 22.48 13.08
N ILE A 187 -2.21 23.55 12.34
CA ILE A 187 -2.90 23.78 11.07
C ILE A 187 -2.41 22.65 10.15
N ARG A 188 -3.26 21.66 9.84
CA ARG A 188 -2.95 20.65 8.85
C ARG A 188 -2.51 21.30 7.56
N ARG A 189 -1.35 20.92 7.06
CA ARG A 189 -0.80 21.43 5.80
C ARG A 189 -1.12 20.50 4.62
N SER A 190 -1.62 19.30 4.91
CA SER A 190 -1.86 18.23 3.94
C SER A 190 -3.16 17.50 4.25
N PRO A 191 -3.89 17.02 3.24
CA PRO A 191 -5.03 16.12 3.43
C PRO A 191 -4.61 14.69 3.81
N VAL A 192 -3.32 14.43 3.87
CA VAL A 192 -2.74 13.18 4.37
C VAL A 192 -2.49 13.32 5.87
N GLU A 193 -2.82 12.30 6.61
CA GLU A 193 -2.47 12.12 8.00
C GLU A 193 -1.39 11.05 8.11
N ASP A 194 -0.31 11.38 8.79
CA ASP A 194 0.76 10.45 9.10
C ASP A 194 0.48 9.77 10.44
N LEU A 195 0.44 8.45 10.42
CA LEU A 195 -0.03 7.61 11.50
C LEU A 195 0.95 6.47 11.79
N THR A 196 0.92 5.99 13.01
CA THR A 196 1.49 4.69 13.39
C THR A 196 0.40 3.76 13.89
N ALA A 197 0.65 2.44 13.82
CA ALA A 197 -0.19 1.44 14.44
C ALA A 197 0.63 0.23 14.89
N ALA A 198 0.21 -0.35 16.01
CA ALA A 198 0.77 -1.57 16.61
C ALA A 198 -0.31 -2.67 16.70
N GLY A 199 -1.14 -2.79 15.66
CA GLY A 199 -2.26 -3.71 15.55
C GLY A 199 -3.60 -3.00 15.32
N PHE A 200 -4.64 -3.80 15.17
CA PHE A 200 -6.00 -3.30 14.96
C PHE A 200 -6.47 -2.42 16.14
N SER A 201 -7.10 -1.28 15.84
CA SER A 201 -7.59 -0.28 16.81
C SER A 201 -6.52 0.51 17.56
N THR A 202 -5.27 0.49 17.13
CA THR A 202 -4.17 1.23 17.78
C THR A 202 -3.66 2.42 16.96
N LEU A 203 -4.42 2.86 15.95
CA LEU A 203 -4.05 4.02 15.13
C LEU A 203 -3.75 5.24 15.99
N THR A 204 -2.55 5.79 15.83
CA THR A 204 -2.06 6.97 16.55
C THR A 204 -1.55 7.99 15.54
N THR A 205 -2.06 9.22 15.61
CA THR A 205 -1.55 10.35 14.83
C THR A 205 -0.15 10.70 15.32
N GLN A 206 0.81 10.80 14.42
CA GLN A 206 2.17 11.21 14.75
C GLN A 206 2.23 12.68 15.13
N GLU A 207 3.22 13.06 15.91
CA GLU A 207 3.44 14.45 16.29
C GLU A 207 3.88 15.28 15.07
N GLU A 208 4.83 14.75 14.30
CA GLU A 208 5.26 15.33 13.04
C GLU A 208 4.34 14.85 11.91
N GLN A 209 3.94 15.78 11.03
CA GLN A 209 3.03 15.55 9.91
C GLN A 209 3.69 16.04 8.64
N ASP A 210 4.69 15.30 8.16
CA ASP A 210 5.56 15.72 7.06
C ASP A 210 5.17 15.10 5.69
N VAL A 211 4.18 14.20 5.67
CA VAL A 211 3.65 13.64 4.43
C VAL A 211 2.75 14.66 3.75
N LEU A 212 3.19 15.13 2.60
CA LEU A 212 2.39 15.96 1.71
C LEU A 212 1.51 15.08 0.83
N GLY A 213 0.36 15.59 0.43
CA GLY A 213 -0.48 14.92 -0.54
C GLY A 213 -1.52 15.83 -1.15
N HIS A 214 -2.10 15.35 -2.23
CA HIS A 214 -3.19 16.03 -2.91
C HIS A 214 -4.02 15.02 -3.69
N GLY A 215 -5.35 15.16 -3.62
CA GLY A 215 -6.30 14.32 -4.32
C GLY A 215 -7.15 15.12 -5.31
N ARG A 216 -7.41 14.54 -6.47
CA ARG A 216 -8.33 15.06 -7.49
C ARG A 216 -9.29 13.97 -7.93
N TRP A 217 -10.56 14.29 -7.90
CA TRP A 217 -11.59 13.48 -8.50
C TRP A 217 -12.03 14.13 -9.81
N GLN A 218 -11.92 13.37 -10.88
CA GLN A 218 -12.32 13.79 -12.21
C GLN A 218 -12.73 12.57 -13.02
N ASP A 219 -13.80 12.71 -13.82
CA ASP A 219 -14.26 11.65 -14.73
C ASP A 219 -14.48 10.29 -14.05
N LYS A 220 -15.04 10.32 -12.81
CA LYS A 220 -15.30 9.13 -11.98
C LYS A 220 -14.05 8.38 -11.55
N THR A 221 -12.95 9.10 -11.41
CA THR A 221 -11.65 8.56 -11.03
C THR A 221 -11.01 9.45 -9.98
N TRP A 222 -10.56 8.86 -8.88
CA TRP A 222 -9.66 9.51 -7.95
C TRP A 222 -8.23 9.33 -8.40
N ARG A 223 -7.45 10.40 -8.27
CA ARG A 223 -6.00 10.41 -8.37
C ARG A 223 -5.45 11.10 -7.14
N VAL A 224 -4.58 10.43 -6.39
CA VAL A 224 -4.04 10.92 -5.12
C VAL A 224 -2.54 10.75 -5.08
N VAL A 225 -1.81 11.84 -4.90
CA VAL A 225 -0.35 11.84 -4.71
C VAL A 225 -0.06 11.88 -3.21
N PHE A 226 0.87 11.03 -2.78
CA PHE A 226 1.54 11.07 -1.50
C PHE A 226 3.01 11.37 -1.72
N LYS A 227 3.59 12.32 -0.99
CA LYS A 227 4.99 12.73 -1.15
C LYS A 227 5.63 12.98 0.20
N ARG A 228 6.83 12.47 0.40
CA ARG A 228 7.67 12.75 1.57
C ARG A 228 9.15 12.63 1.21
N THR A 229 10.02 13.14 2.06
CA THR A 229 11.47 12.87 1.96
C THR A 229 11.75 11.37 2.09
N LEU A 230 12.75 10.88 1.35
CA LEU A 230 13.18 9.47 1.41
C LEU A 230 13.62 9.06 2.81
N VAL A 231 14.32 9.97 3.50
CA VAL A 231 14.80 9.78 4.87
C VAL A 231 14.66 11.06 5.67
N ASN A 232 14.35 10.92 6.95
CA ASN A 232 14.31 12.00 7.93
C ASN A 232 14.84 11.51 9.28
N SER A 233 14.73 12.32 10.31
CA SER A 233 15.19 12.01 11.68
C SER A 233 14.07 11.47 12.57
N ASP A 234 12.85 11.35 12.10
CA ASP A 234 11.72 10.82 12.86
C ASP A 234 11.79 9.29 12.92
N ASN A 235 11.82 8.74 14.13
CA ASN A 235 11.83 7.30 14.37
C ASN A 235 10.44 6.65 14.20
N ALA A 236 9.38 7.46 14.12
CA ALA A 236 8.04 6.99 13.84
C ALA A 236 7.76 6.85 12.33
N ASP A 237 8.73 7.23 11.49
CA ASP A 237 8.64 7.22 10.04
C ASP A 237 9.43 6.10 9.39
N ILE A 238 8.82 5.52 8.33
CA ILE A 238 9.57 4.63 7.44
C ILE A 238 10.72 5.37 6.77
N GLN A 239 11.89 4.75 6.73
CA GLN A 239 13.08 5.26 6.06
C GLN A 239 13.31 4.48 4.75
N PHE A 240 13.15 5.16 3.61
CA PHE A 240 13.26 4.56 2.28
C PHE A 240 14.73 4.42 1.86
N ARG A 241 15.41 3.43 2.38
CA ARG A 241 16.85 3.16 2.10
C ARG A 241 17.06 1.91 1.25
N TYR A 242 16.11 0.98 1.29
CA TYR A 242 16.15 -0.34 0.64
C TYR A 242 14.79 -0.65 0.05
N PRO A 243 14.68 -1.67 -0.82
CA PRO A 243 13.37 -2.20 -1.18
C PRO A 243 12.57 -2.55 0.07
N ILE A 244 11.33 -2.14 0.11
CA ILE A 244 10.42 -2.34 1.24
C ILE A 244 9.11 -2.93 0.76
N VAL A 245 8.33 -3.51 1.66
CA VAL A 245 6.95 -3.86 1.35
C VAL A 245 6.01 -2.72 1.72
N MET A 246 4.90 -2.65 0.99
CA MET A 246 3.80 -1.75 1.29
C MET A 246 2.46 -2.46 1.10
N ALA A 247 1.41 -1.97 1.74
CA ALA A 247 0.04 -2.39 1.48
C ALA A 247 -0.83 -1.16 1.24
N ILE A 248 -1.84 -1.33 0.37
CA ILE A 248 -2.73 -0.25 -0.03
C ILE A 248 -4.14 -0.56 0.44
N ALA A 249 -4.84 0.45 0.93
CA ALA A 249 -6.24 0.37 1.29
C ALA A 249 -7.02 1.52 0.64
N VAL A 250 -8.24 1.21 0.17
CA VAL A 250 -9.16 2.20 -0.42
C VAL A 250 -10.53 2.05 0.22
N TRP A 251 -11.17 3.18 0.52
CA TRP A 251 -12.53 3.27 1.04
C TRP A 251 -13.38 4.13 0.11
N ASN A 252 -14.50 3.62 -0.31
CA ASN A 252 -15.53 4.37 -1.04
C ASN A 252 -16.63 4.77 -0.05
N GLY A 253 -16.75 6.07 0.20
CA GLY A 253 -17.73 6.64 1.11
C GLY A 253 -19.16 6.36 0.67
N GLY A 254 -19.44 6.36 -0.63
CA GLY A 254 -20.74 6.04 -1.23
C GLY A 254 -21.19 4.61 -0.96
N ASN A 255 -20.23 3.68 -0.82
CA ASN A 255 -20.48 2.29 -0.41
C ASN A 255 -20.45 2.12 1.13
N ARG A 256 -20.43 3.20 1.88
CA ARG A 256 -20.36 3.23 3.37
C ARG A 256 -19.11 2.56 3.94
N GLU A 257 -18.05 2.53 3.17
CA GLU A 257 -16.79 1.97 3.61
C GLU A 257 -16.12 2.90 4.63
N ARG A 258 -15.67 2.33 5.75
CA ARG A 258 -15.04 3.03 6.87
C ARG A 258 -14.27 2.06 7.77
N ASN A 259 -13.29 2.53 8.49
CA ASN A 259 -12.52 1.75 9.46
C ASN A 259 -11.97 0.44 8.83
N GLY A 260 -12.40 -0.71 9.34
CA GLY A 260 -12.04 -2.03 8.79
C GLY A 260 -12.78 -2.40 7.49
N GLN A 261 -13.86 -1.68 7.13
CA GLN A 261 -14.66 -1.95 5.94
C GLN A 261 -14.04 -1.25 4.72
N LYS A 262 -13.18 -1.94 3.98
CA LYS A 262 -12.35 -1.40 2.91
C LYS A 262 -11.91 -2.46 1.91
N GLY A 263 -11.50 -2.04 0.74
CA GLY A 263 -10.67 -2.83 -0.16
C GLY A 263 -9.22 -2.77 0.32
N ILE A 264 -8.53 -3.91 0.36
CA ILE A 264 -7.14 -3.99 0.82
C ILE A 264 -6.30 -4.87 -0.10
N SER A 265 -5.07 -4.45 -0.40
CA SER A 265 -4.10 -5.28 -1.10
C SER A 265 -3.44 -6.29 -0.15
N ASN A 266 -2.77 -7.28 -0.72
CA ASN A 266 -1.69 -7.97 -0.03
C ASN A 266 -0.47 -7.04 0.10
N TRP A 267 0.58 -7.51 0.77
CA TRP A 267 1.87 -6.85 0.75
C TRP A 267 2.47 -6.89 -0.65
N ILE A 268 3.06 -5.78 -1.07
CA ILE A 268 3.61 -5.52 -2.40
C ILE A 268 5.04 -5.02 -2.22
N LEU A 269 5.98 -5.53 -2.99
CA LEU A 269 7.35 -5.03 -2.97
C LEU A 269 7.43 -3.67 -3.66
N LEU A 270 8.00 -2.67 -2.99
CA LEU A 270 8.37 -1.36 -3.54
C LEU A 270 9.89 -1.36 -3.77
N ARG A 271 10.32 -1.36 -5.03
CA ARG A 271 11.72 -1.33 -5.43
C ARG A 271 12.15 0.11 -5.70
N LEU A 272 13.13 0.60 -4.93
CA LEU A 272 13.63 1.99 -4.96
C LEU A 272 14.71 2.19 -6.02
#